data_167960fa5912e35b0c45010774e431cf
#
_entry.id   167960fa5912e35b0c45010774e431cf
#
_cell.length_a   1.000
_cell.length_b   1.000
_cell.length_c   1.000
_cell.angle_alpha   90.00
_cell.angle_beta   90.00
_cell.angle_gamma   90.00
#
_symmetry.space_group_name_H-M   'P 1'
#
loop_
_entity.id
_entity.type
_entity.pdbx_description
1 polymer ?
#
loop_
_entity_poly.entity_id
_entity_poly.type
_entity_poly.pdbx_seq_one_letter_code
_entity_poly.pdbx_strand_id
1 'polypeptide(L)'
;MRKKSAVNQPKYIELDLFSAEEEDHQKDSISSESKVNHTSHGKEYDLTELFARLSKSTFRSRFHLSKRDKDYIAEKGLATIRKHAEDFVAKRLAPAVIPNDGKQTPMRGHPVFIAQHATGCCCRGCFFKWHHIPAGRQLTEEEQQYAVTVLMAWIEKQL
;
A
#
# COMPACT_ATOMS: atom_id res chain seq x y z
N MET A 1 -29.36 10.75 35.17
CA MET A 1 -28.96 9.59 34.31
C MET A 1 -28.21 10.08 33.10
N ARG A 2 -26.89 9.95 33.08
CA ARG A 2 -26.06 10.33 31.94
C ARG A 2 -25.98 9.14 30.99
N LYS A 3 -26.52 9.29 29.78
CA LYS A 3 -26.38 8.30 28.71
C LYS A 3 -24.93 8.33 28.22
N LYS A 4 -24.25 7.20 28.36
CA LYS A 4 -22.92 6.99 27.77
C LYS A 4 -23.06 6.90 26.24
N SER A 5 -22.53 7.88 25.56
CA SER A 5 -22.40 7.84 24.10
C SER A 5 -21.47 6.68 23.73
N ALA A 6 -21.97 5.74 22.95
CA ALA A 6 -21.15 4.70 22.36
C ALA A 6 -20.18 5.36 21.39
N VAL A 7 -18.88 5.28 21.67
CA VAL A 7 -17.82 5.68 20.76
C VAL A 7 -17.85 4.70 19.59
N ASN A 8 -18.32 5.17 18.44
CA ASN A 8 -18.33 4.41 17.20
C ASN A 8 -16.87 4.28 16.73
N GLN A 9 -16.24 3.14 17.03
CA GLN A 9 -14.92 2.83 16.52
C GLN A 9 -15.01 2.60 15.00
N PRO A 10 -14.18 3.24 14.19
CA PRO A 10 -14.17 2.97 12.76
C PRO A 10 -13.77 1.52 12.53
N LYS A 11 -14.68 0.75 11.94
CA LYS A 11 -14.38 -0.60 11.47
C LYS A 11 -13.30 -0.50 10.40
N TYR A 12 -12.29 -1.36 10.47
CA TYR A 12 -11.42 -1.61 9.32
C TYR A 12 -12.30 -1.94 8.12
N ILE A 13 -12.00 -1.32 7.00
CA ILE A 13 -12.62 -1.72 5.74
C ILE A 13 -12.01 -3.07 5.40
N GLU A 14 -12.70 -4.14 5.77
CA GLU A 14 -12.44 -5.44 5.16
C GLU A 14 -12.91 -5.33 3.71
N LEU A 15 -11.96 -5.03 2.85
CA LEU A 15 -12.16 -5.21 1.43
C LEU A 15 -12.00 -6.71 1.18
N ASP A 16 -13.12 -7.42 1.15
CA ASP A 16 -13.21 -8.76 0.57
C ASP A 16 -12.90 -8.67 -0.94
N LEU A 17 -11.63 -8.46 -1.26
CA LEU A 17 -11.13 -8.42 -2.63
C LEU A 17 -10.70 -9.81 -3.11
N PHE A 18 -10.79 -10.83 -2.25
CA PHE A 18 -10.39 -12.20 -2.56
C PHE A 18 -11.36 -13.23 -1.99
N SER A 19 -12.64 -13.18 -2.35
CA SER A 19 -13.43 -14.41 -2.41
C SER A 19 -13.04 -15.13 -3.70
N ALA A 20 -11.88 -15.79 -3.67
CA ALA A 20 -11.56 -16.78 -4.68
C ALA A 20 -12.39 -18.01 -4.38
N GLU A 21 -13.27 -18.36 -5.29
CA GLU A 21 -13.92 -19.65 -5.31
C GLU A 21 -12.83 -20.72 -5.46
N GLU A 22 -12.65 -21.51 -4.40
CA GLU A 22 -11.84 -22.74 -4.48
C GLU A 22 -12.62 -23.78 -5.27
N GLU A 23 -12.30 -23.96 -6.54
CA GLU A 23 -12.63 -25.18 -7.24
C GLU A 23 -11.52 -26.20 -7.05
N ASP A 24 -11.86 -27.18 -6.23
CA ASP A 24 -11.16 -28.42 -5.99
C ASP A 24 -10.99 -29.23 -7.29
N HIS A 25 -9.74 -29.47 -7.72
CA HIS A 25 -9.42 -30.60 -8.58
C HIS A 25 -8.12 -31.28 -8.15
N GLN A 26 -8.35 -32.46 -7.67
CA GLN A 26 -7.48 -33.49 -7.15
C GLN A 26 -6.66 -34.20 -8.23
N LYS A 27 -5.39 -34.57 -7.88
CA LYS A 27 -4.49 -35.62 -8.44
C LYS A 27 -3.70 -35.27 -9.70
N ASP A 28 -2.39 -35.50 -9.78
CA ASP A 28 -1.55 -36.62 -9.34
C ASP A 28 -0.05 -36.21 -9.31
N SER A 29 0.67 -36.93 -8.45
CA SER A 29 2.11 -36.95 -8.26
C SER A 29 2.96 -37.05 -9.55
N ILE A 30 4.12 -36.38 -9.57
CA ILE A 30 5.45 -36.99 -9.81
C ILE A 30 6.55 -35.93 -9.54
N SER A 31 7.56 -36.38 -8.80
CA SER A 31 8.78 -35.72 -8.40
C SER A 31 9.62 -35.18 -9.57
N SER A 32 10.13 -33.97 -9.44
CA SER A 32 11.51 -33.64 -9.76
C SER A 32 11.87 -32.26 -9.22
N GLU A 33 12.92 -32.20 -8.43
CA GLU A 33 13.55 -30.99 -7.97
C GLU A 33 13.94 -30.11 -9.14
N SER A 34 13.39 -28.93 -9.24
CA SER A 34 14.03 -27.82 -9.94
C SER A 34 13.93 -26.60 -9.04
N LYS A 35 15.10 -26.17 -8.57
CA LYS A 35 15.30 -24.90 -7.87
C LYS A 35 14.76 -23.79 -8.75
N VAL A 36 13.56 -23.31 -8.42
CA VAL A 36 13.04 -22.09 -9.02
C VAL A 36 13.70 -20.93 -8.27
N ASN A 37 14.80 -20.46 -8.79
CA ASN A 37 15.32 -19.16 -8.44
C ASN A 37 14.27 -18.13 -8.84
N HIS A 38 13.46 -17.69 -7.88
CA HIS A 38 12.73 -16.43 -7.99
C HIS A 38 13.74 -15.29 -7.86
N THR A 39 14.50 -15.06 -8.91
CA THR A 39 15.09 -13.75 -9.16
C THR A 39 13.95 -12.84 -9.64
N SER A 40 13.16 -12.33 -8.71
CA SER A 40 12.49 -11.07 -8.94
C SER A 40 13.59 -10.06 -9.19
N HIS A 41 13.73 -9.60 -10.43
CA HIS A 41 14.53 -8.41 -10.74
C HIS A 41 13.83 -7.21 -10.12
N GLY A 42 13.85 -7.14 -8.79
CA GLY A 42 13.47 -5.97 -8.04
C GLY A 42 14.55 -4.92 -8.26
N LYS A 43 14.27 -3.93 -9.09
CA LYS A 43 15.10 -2.74 -9.17
C LYS A 43 15.23 -2.19 -7.75
N GLU A 44 16.43 -2.19 -7.21
CA GLU A 44 16.70 -1.62 -5.90
C GLU A 44 16.69 -0.09 -6.03
N TYR A 45 15.77 0.55 -5.30
CA TYR A 45 15.66 2.00 -5.26
C TYR A 45 16.33 2.54 -4.01
N ASP A 46 17.24 3.49 -4.15
CA ASP A 46 17.75 4.25 -3.01
C ASP A 46 16.69 5.28 -2.57
N LEU A 47 16.01 4.98 -1.49
CA LEU A 47 14.95 5.82 -0.92
C LEU A 47 15.44 6.74 0.21
N THR A 48 16.73 6.78 0.47
CA THR A 48 17.32 7.50 1.62
C THR A 48 17.01 8.99 1.56
N GLU A 49 17.24 9.62 0.41
CA GLU A 49 16.96 11.05 0.22
C GLU A 49 15.46 11.36 0.30
N LEU A 50 14.63 10.50 -0.30
CA LEU A 50 13.17 10.64 -0.25
C LEU A 50 12.68 10.64 1.19
N PHE A 51 13.08 9.66 2.00
CA PHE A 51 12.67 9.60 3.41
C PHE A 51 13.22 10.76 4.23
N ALA A 52 14.43 11.25 3.94
CA ALA A 52 14.97 12.44 4.57
C ALA A 52 14.14 13.70 4.26
N ARG A 53 13.67 13.87 3.03
CA ARG A 53 12.77 14.98 2.65
C ARG A 53 11.39 14.84 3.29
N LEU A 54 10.81 13.64 3.31
CA LEU A 54 9.51 13.37 3.93
C LEU A 54 9.52 13.65 5.43
N SER A 55 10.61 13.32 6.13
CA SER A 55 10.74 13.57 7.57
C SER A 55 10.75 15.06 7.92
N LYS A 56 11.18 15.93 7.01
CA LYS A 56 11.16 17.38 7.17
C LYS A 56 9.80 18.02 6.92
N SER A 57 8.86 17.29 6.32
CA SER A 57 7.50 17.77 6.07
C SER A 57 6.66 17.64 7.33
N THR A 58 6.17 18.74 7.87
CA THR A 58 5.27 18.75 9.03
C THR A 58 4.02 17.90 8.82
N PHE A 59 3.50 17.89 7.59
CA PHE A 59 2.33 17.06 7.27
C PHE A 59 2.68 15.57 7.17
N ARG A 60 3.77 15.21 6.45
CA ARG A 60 4.11 13.81 6.18
C ARG A 60 4.71 13.11 7.40
N SER A 61 5.52 13.79 8.17
CA SER A 61 6.21 13.24 9.34
C SER A 61 5.29 12.84 10.49
N ARG A 62 4.06 13.35 10.53
CA ARG A 62 3.09 13.03 11.57
C ARG A 62 2.41 11.66 11.40
N PHE A 63 2.51 11.05 10.23
CA PHE A 63 1.90 9.74 9.98
C PHE A 63 2.73 8.62 10.58
N HIS A 64 2.08 7.72 11.29
CA HIS A 64 2.67 6.54 11.89
C HIS A 64 1.61 5.45 12.01
N LEU A 65 2.04 4.20 12.03
CA LEU A 65 1.15 3.06 12.24
C LEU A 65 0.75 2.95 13.71
N SER A 66 -0.54 2.86 13.96
CA SER A 66 -1.07 2.55 15.29
C SER A 66 -0.77 1.08 15.66
N LYS A 67 -0.94 0.75 16.95
CA LYS A 67 -0.86 -0.65 17.39
C LYS A 67 -1.81 -1.56 16.59
N ARG A 68 -3.03 -1.08 16.33
CA ARG A 68 -4.02 -1.83 15.54
C ARG A 68 -3.57 -2.08 14.11
N ASP A 69 -2.92 -1.10 13.47
CA ASP A 69 -2.36 -1.27 12.12
C ASP A 69 -1.25 -2.32 12.10
N LYS A 70 -0.38 -2.31 13.11
CA LYS A 70 0.70 -3.30 13.27
C LYS A 70 0.16 -4.70 13.55
N ASP A 71 -0.84 -4.82 14.41
CA ASP A 71 -1.52 -6.09 14.71
C ASP A 71 -2.17 -6.67 13.44
N TYR A 72 -2.81 -5.82 12.62
CA TYR A 72 -3.39 -6.21 11.34
C TYR A 72 -2.32 -6.70 10.36
N ILE A 73 -1.19 -6.02 10.26
CA ILE A 73 -0.07 -6.45 9.41
C ILE A 73 0.50 -7.79 9.90
N ALA A 74 0.63 -7.97 11.21
CA ALA A 74 1.11 -9.23 11.79
C ALA A 74 0.15 -10.40 11.50
N GLU A 75 -1.17 -10.15 11.55
CA GLU A 75 -2.20 -11.14 11.22
C GLU A 75 -2.20 -11.53 9.75
N LYS A 76 -2.19 -10.54 8.85
CA LYS A 76 -2.30 -10.77 7.40
C LYS A 76 -0.97 -11.14 6.73
N GLY A 77 0.14 -10.71 7.29
CA GLY A 77 1.48 -10.87 6.75
C GLY A 77 1.85 -9.83 5.69
N LEU A 78 3.14 -9.50 5.61
CA LEU A 78 3.67 -8.48 4.70
C LEU A 78 3.39 -8.79 3.21
N ALA A 79 3.37 -10.06 2.83
CA ALA A 79 3.05 -10.45 1.45
C ALA A 79 1.62 -10.06 1.05
N THR A 80 0.66 -10.23 1.97
CA THR A 80 -0.74 -9.81 1.76
C THR A 80 -0.86 -8.28 1.72
N ILE A 81 -0.17 -7.59 2.61
CA ILE A 81 -0.15 -6.11 2.63
C ILE A 81 0.44 -5.56 1.32
N ARG A 82 1.48 -6.20 0.77
CA ARG A 82 2.03 -5.84 -0.54
C ARG A 82 1.00 -5.99 -1.67
N LYS A 83 0.24 -7.10 -1.71
CA LYS A 83 -0.84 -7.28 -2.68
C LYS A 83 -1.91 -6.20 -2.57
N HIS A 84 -2.28 -5.80 -1.35
CA HIS A 84 -3.19 -4.68 -1.14
C HIS A 84 -2.60 -3.36 -1.67
N ALA A 85 -1.31 -3.11 -1.45
CA ALA A 85 -0.63 -1.93 -1.98
C ALA A 85 -0.62 -1.92 -3.52
N GLU A 86 -0.34 -3.06 -4.15
CA GLU A 86 -0.39 -3.24 -5.61
C GLU A 86 -1.79 -2.92 -6.16
N ASP A 87 -2.82 -3.47 -5.54
CA ASP A 87 -4.22 -3.22 -5.94
C ASP A 87 -4.62 -1.75 -5.78
N PHE A 88 -4.30 -1.13 -4.66
CA PHE A 88 -4.62 0.28 -4.43
C PHE A 88 -3.85 1.22 -5.37
N VAL A 89 -2.59 0.94 -5.65
CA VAL A 89 -1.81 1.70 -6.62
C VAL A 89 -2.40 1.55 -8.01
N ALA A 90 -2.70 0.33 -8.46
CA ALA A 90 -3.25 0.07 -9.78
C ALA A 90 -4.62 0.73 -9.99
N LYS A 91 -5.50 0.68 -8.99
CA LYS A 91 -6.89 1.18 -9.11
C LYS A 91 -7.04 2.66 -8.80
N ARG A 92 -6.23 3.22 -7.89
CA ARG A 92 -6.46 4.55 -7.34
C ARG A 92 -5.36 5.56 -7.64
N LEU A 93 -4.18 5.12 -8.07
CA LEU A 93 -3.07 6.01 -8.40
C LEU A 93 -2.65 5.91 -9.86
N ALA A 94 -2.64 4.74 -10.45
CA ALA A 94 -2.14 4.48 -11.80
C ALA A 94 -2.98 5.05 -12.94
N PRO A 95 -4.32 5.15 -12.88
CA PRO A 95 -5.12 5.63 -14.00
C PRO A 95 -4.75 7.05 -14.44
N ALA A 96 -4.84 7.32 -15.77
CA ALA A 96 -4.58 8.65 -16.33
C ALA A 96 -5.59 9.69 -15.84
N VAL A 97 -6.83 9.27 -15.62
CA VAL A 97 -7.92 10.11 -15.12
C VAL A 97 -8.48 9.50 -13.84
N ILE A 98 -8.48 10.30 -12.80
CA ILE A 98 -9.02 9.93 -11.49
C ILE A 98 -10.07 10.98 -11.13
N PRO A 99 -11.39 10.64 -11.12
CA PRO A 99 -12.48 11.61 -10.93
C PRO A 99 -12.40 12.42 -9.64
N ASN A 100 -11.82 11.84 -8.59
CA ASN A 100 -11.66 12.47 -7.27
C ASN A 100 -10.19 12.62 -6.88
N ASP A 101 -9.31 12.94 -7.86
CA ASP A 101 -7.87 13.10 -7.59
C ASP A 101 -7.61 14.15 -6.50
N GLY A 102 -6.77 13.78 -5.56
CA GLY A 102 -6.53 14.53 -4.33
C GLY A 102 -7.34 14.06 -3.12
N LYS A 103 -8.41 13.28 -3.31
CA LYS A 103 -9.30 12.78 -2.25
C LYS A 103 -9.56 11.27 -2.31
N GLN A 104 -8.92 10.56 -3.24
CA GLN A 104 -9.17 9.14 -3.49
C GLN A 104 -8.66 8.22 -2.38
N THR A 105 -7.67 8.64 -1.60
CA THR A 105 -7.08 7.82 -0.54
C THR A 105 -7.64 8.22 0.83
N PRO A 106 -8.32 7.31 1.55
CA PRO A 106 -8.78 7.56 2.91
C PRO A 106 -7.62 7.90 3.85
N MET A 107 -7.88 8.71 4.86
CA MET A 107 -6.86 9.11 5.86
C MET A 107 -6.54 8.01 6.86
N ARG A 108 -7.38 6.99 6.97
CA ARG A 108 -7.24 5.85 7.91
C ARG A 108 -8.08 4.66 7.42
N GLY A 109 -7.98 3.56 8.10
CA GLY A 109 -8.78 2.35 7.83
C GLY A 109 -7.99 1.23 7.17
N HIS A 110 -6.76 1.49 6.74
CA HIS A 110 -5.81 0.47 6.25
C HIS A 110 -4.38 0.98 6.38
N PRO A 111 -3.39 0.16 6.78
CA PRO A 111 -2.00 0.60 6.92
C PRO A 111 -1.40 1.16 5.61
N VAL A 112 -1.78 0.63 4.46
CA VAL A 112 -1.36 1.16 3.15
C VAL A 112 -1.87 2.58 2.91
N PHE A 113 -3.09 2.93 3.34
CA PHE A 113 -3.61 4.30 3.20
C PHE A 113 -2.77 5.29 4.00
N ILE A 114 -2.38 4.91 5.22
CA ILE A 114 -1.50 5.72 6.06
C ILE A 114 -0.14 5.89 5.39
N ALA A 115 0.43 4.81 4.86
CA ALA A 115 1.68 4.83 4.11
C ALA A 115 1.60 5.74 2.86
N GLN A 116 0.49 5.70 2.11
CA GLN A 116 0.28 6.56 0.96
C GLN A 116 0.33 8.05 1.33
N HIS A 117 -0.30 8.45 2.43
CA HIS A 117 -0.22 9.82 2.91
C HIS A 117 1.18 10.18 3.44
N ALA A 118 1.82 9.27 4.18
CA ALA A 118 3.14 9.48 4.72
C ALA A 118 4.21 9.67 3.64
N THR A 119 4.07 8.98 2.51
CA THR A 119 5.08 8.92 1.44
C THR A 119 4.76 9.77 0.21
N GLY A 120 3.63 10.47 0.19
CA GLY A 120 3.23 11.26 -0.98
C GLY A 120 2.70 10.44 -2.16
N CYS A 121 2.25 9.21 -1.92
CA CYS A 121 1.61 8.33 -2.91
C CYS A 121 0.07 8.34 -2.80
N CYS A 122 -0.53 9.35 -2.18
CA CYS A 122 -1.96 9.41 -1.91
C CYS A 122 -2.79 9.96 -3.07
N CYS A 123 -2.19 10.70 -3.99
CA CYS A 123 -2.81 11.22 -5.20
C CYS A 123 -1.75 11.58 -6.24
N ARG A 124 -2.16 11.84 -7.48
CA ARG A 124 -1.23 12.14 -8.58
C ARG A 124 -0.49 13.47 -8.39
N GLY A 125 -1.13 14.47 -7.79
CA GLY A 125 -0.48 15.74 -7.46
C GLY A 125 0.64 15.58 -6.41
N CYS A 126 0.37 14.82 -5.35
CA CYS A 126 1.40 14.48 -4.35
C CYS A 126 2.49 13.60 -4.94
N PHE A 127 2.13 12.64 -5.79
CA PHE A 127 3.09 11.75 -6.43
C PHE A 127 4.03 12.52 -7.36
N PHE A 128 3.53 13.49 -8.12
CA PHE A 128 4.37 14.39 -8.89
C PHE A 128 5.28 15.23 -8.01
N LYS A 129 4.73 15.85 -6.95
CA LYS A 129 5.51 16.73 -6.06
C LYS A 129 6.66 16.01 -5.36
N TRP A 130 6.43 14.79 -4.89
CA TRP A 130 7.40 14.05 -4.08
C TRP A 130 8.30 13.11 -4.86
N HIS A 131 7.80 12.55 -5.97
CA HIS A 131 8.47 11.52 -6.75
C HIS A 131 8.80 11.94 -8.18
N HIS A 132 8.38 13.16 -8.59
CA HIS A 132 8.61 13.73 -9.91
C HIS A 132 8.03 12.90 -11.07
N ILE A 133 6.98 12.12 -10.81
CA ILE A 133 6.27 11.33 -11.81
C ILE A 133 5.03 12.08 -12.27
N PRO A 134 4.94 12.48 -13.56
CA PRO A 134 3.89 13.37 -14.04
C PRO A 134 2.49 12.77 -13.94
N ALA A 135 1.49 13.62 -13.65
CA ALA A 135 0.08 13.31 -13.79
C ALA A 135 -0.40 13.42 -15.26
N GLY A 136 -1.65 13.03 -15.51
CA GLY A 136 -2.29 13.18 -16.84
C GLY A 136 -2.04 12.01 -17.79
N ARG A 137 -1.31 10.99 -17.38
CA ARG A 137 -1.14 9.73 -18.09
C ARG A 137 -1.22 8.55 -17.12
N GLN A 138 -1.48 7.38 -17.64
CA GLN A 138 -1.40 6.16 -16.85
C GLN A 138 0.05 5.91 -16.38
N LEU A 139 0.22 5.46 -15.14
CA LEU A 139 1.52 5.02 -14.66
C LEU A 139 1.96 3.74 -15.39
N THR A 140 3.23 3.68 -15.73
CA THR A 140 3.83 2.46 -16.23
C THR A 140 3.86 1.39 -15.15
N GLU A 141 4.02 0.13 -15.53
CA GLU A 141 4.17 -0.96 -14.55
C GLU A 141 5.37 -0.72 -13.61
N GLU A 142 6.49 -0.22 -14.14
CA GLU A 142 7.68 0.12 -13.34
C GLU A 142 7.38 1.23 -12.33
N GLU A 143 6.62 2.25 -12.71
CA GLU A 143 6.23 3.34 -11.80
C GLU A 143 5.26 2.85 -10.71
N GLN A 144 4.38 1.92 -11.04
CA GLN A 144 3.50 1.28 -10.06
C GLN A 144 4.30 0.42 -9.07
N GLN A 145 5.24 -0.37 -9.54
CA GLN A 145 6.14 -1.17 -8.70
C GLN A 145 7.02 -0.28 -7.81
N TYR A 146 7.51 0.84 -8.34
CA TYR A 146 8.21 1.84 -7.55
C TYR A 146 7.34 2.37 -6.40
N ALA A 147 6.10 2.78 -6.67
CA ALA A 147 5.19 3.25 -5.65
C ALA A 147 4.97 2.19 -4.56
N VAL A 148 4.73 0.94 -4.94
CA VAL A 148 4.58 -0.18 -4.00
C VAL A 148 5.84 -0.37 -3.15
N THR A 149 7.02 -0.28 -3.75
CA THR A 149 8.31 -0.40 -3.03
C THR A 149 8.45 0.71 -1.99
N VAL A 150 8.12 1.94 -2.33
CA VAL A 150 8.11 3.08 -1.38
C VAL A 150 7.16 2.84 -0.21
N LEU A 151 5.94 2.39 -0.49
CA LEU A 151 4.92 2.10 0.53
C LEU A 151 5.39 1.00 1.48
N MET A 152 5.90 -0.10 0.95
CA MET A 152 6.37 -1.22 1.75
C MET A 152 7.60 -0.87 2.59
N ALA A 153 8.56 -0.15 2.01
CA ALA A 153 9.73 0.33 2.74
C ALA A 153 9.35 1.24 3.92
N TRP A 154 8.35 2.11 3.74
CA TRP A 154 7.85 2.93 4.84
C TRP A 154 7.16 2.09 5.92
N ILE A 155 6.29 1.14 5.53
CA ILE A 155 5.59 0.24 6.45
C ILE A 155 6.61 -0.57 7.28
N GLU A 156 7.59 -1.18 6.64
CA GLU A 156 8.63 -1.97 7.31
C GLU A 156 9.43 -1.16 8.33
N LYS A 157 9.70 0.11 8.06
CA LYS A 157 10.35 1.01 9.02
C LYS A 157 9.49 1.34 10.25
N GLN A 158 8.18 1.12 10.18
CA GLN A 158 7.25 1.37 11.28
C GLN A 158 7.07 0.16 12.21
N LEU A 159 7.47 -1.03 11.77
CA LEU A 159 7.33 -2.27 12.52
C LEU A 159 8.44 -2.46 13.52
#